data_28f066f4f129b9534e33f124474d62a6
#
_entry.id   28f066f4f129b9534e33f124474d62a6
#
_cell.length_a   1.000
_cell.length_b   1.000
_cell.length_c   1.000
_cell.angle_alpha   90.00
_cell.angle_beta   90.00
_cell.angle_gamma   90.00
#
_symmetry.space_group_name_H-M   'P 1'
#
loop_
_entity.id
_entity.type
_entity.pdbx_description
1 polymer ?
#
loop_
_entity_poly.entity_id
_entity_poly.type
_entity_poly.pdbx_seq_one_letter_code
_entity_poly.pdbx_strand_id
1 'polypeptide(L)'
;MVARNSLLMAPPYRVEQTLKTLGRNLRTARLRRRQTIAEVAEKIGTGIRAVRDAENGKASTGIAVYTALLWHYDLLQPFEDLANPLKDQEGLALAAAKENVRARKSGGLDNDF
;
A
#
# COMPACT_ATOMS: atom_id res chain seq x y z
N MET A 1 -12.78 6.27 -25.90
CA MET A 1 -12.83 4.91 -25.33
C MET A 1 -11.77 4.79 -24.24
N VAL A 2 -12.18 4.31 -23.10
CA VAL A 2 -11.25 4.15 -21.97
C VAL A 2 -10.45 2.87 -22.15
N ALA A 3 -9.12 2.96 -22.03
CA ALA A 3 -8.28 1.79 -22.07
C ALA A 3 -8.60 0.86 -20.87
N ARG A 4 -8.63 -0.43 -21.12
CA ARG A 4 -8.85 -1.40 -20.04
C ARG A 4 -7.63 -1.47 -19.15
N ASN A 5 -7.87 -1.47 -17.85
CA ASN A 5 -6.80 -1.65 -16.89
C ASN A 5 -6.59 -3.16 -16.64
N SER A 6 -5.56 -3.70 -17.28
CA SER A 6 -5.26 -5.13 -17.19
C SER A 6 -4.94 -5.57 -15.75
N LEU A 7 -4.34 -4.69 -14.96
CA LEU A 7 -4.05 -4.99 -13.55
C LEU A 7 -5.34 -5.24 -12.76
N LEU A 8 -6.37 -4.41 -12.96
CA LEU A 8 -7.63 -4.58 -12.25
C LEU A 8 -8.41 -5.80 -12.74
N MET A 9 -8.29 -6.12 -14.02
CA MET A 9 -9.01 -7.26 -14.60
C MET A 9 -8.38 -8.60 -14.25
N ALA A 10 -7.06 -8.64 -14.18
CA ALA A 10 -6.32 -9.87 -13.91
C ALA A 10 -5.05 -9.53 -13.11
N PRO A 11 -5.19 -9.18 -11.82
CA PRO A 11 -4.02 -8.88 -11.00
C PRO A 11 -3.13 -10.11 -10.84
N PRO A 12 -1.81 -9.92 -10.67
CA PRO A 12 -0.95 -11.02 -10.31
C PRO A 12 -1.49 -11.76 -9.08
N TYR A 13 -1.35 -13.08 -9.07
CA TYR A 13 -1.91 -13.92 -8.01
C TYR A 13 -1.53 -13.41 -6.60
N ARG A 14 -0.27 -13.08 -6.39
CA ARG A 14 0.19 -12.60 -5.08
C ARG A 14 -0.44 -11.27 -4.69
N VAL A 15 -0.64 -10.37 -5.64
CA VAL A 15 -1.33 -9.09 -5.40
C VAL A 15 -2.77 -9.34 -5.00
N GLU A 16 -3.47 -10.19 -5.73
CA GLU A 16 -4.86 -10.56 -5.43
C GLU A 16 -4.98 -11.16 -4.03
N GLN A 17 -4.11 -12.11 -3.68
CA GLN A 17 -4.14 -12.78 -2.39
C GLN A 17 -3.82 -11.82 -1.24
N THR A 18 -2.89 -10.90 -1.44
CA THR A 18 -2.54 -9.88 -0.45
C THR A 18 -3.73 -8.96 -0.16
N LEU A 19 -4.43 -8.53 -1.19
CA LEU A 19 -5.62 -7.69 -1.02
C LEU A 19 -6.74 -8.44 -0.29
N LYS A 20 -6.95 -9.70 -0.62
CA LYS A 20 -7.95 -10.53 0.06
C LYS A 20 -7.59 -10.73 1.53
N THR A 21 -6.31 -10.94 1.82
CA THR A 21 -5.84 -11.06 3.20
C THR A 21 -6.09 -9.77 3.98
N LEU A 22 -5.75 -8.61 3.39
CA LEU A 22 -6.01 -7.32 3.99
C LEU A 22 -7.51 -7.13 4.25
N GLY A 23 -8.34 -7.46 3.27
CA GLY A 23 -9.79 -7.36 3.41
C GLY A 23 -10.34 -8.21 4.55
N ARG A 24 -9.89 -9.47 4.65
CA ARG A 24 -10.27 -10.35 5.76
C ARG A 24 -9.82 -9.80 7.11
N ASN A 25 -8.62 -9.24 7.17
CA ASN A 25 -8.10 -8.63 8.39
C ASN A 25 -8.95 -7.43 8.82
N LEU A 26 -9.34 -6.60 7.87
CA LEU A 26 -10.21 -5.44 8.14
C LEU A 26 -11.58 -5.90 8.64
N ARG A 27 -12.15 -6.94 8.03
CA ARG A 27 -13.42 -7.50 8.48
C ARG A 27 -13.30 -8.03 9.92
N THR A 28 -12.25 -8.75 10.22
CA THR A 28 -12.00 -9.25 11.56
C THR A 28 -11.89 -8.13 12.58
N ALA A 29 -11.16 -7.06 12.22
CA ALA A 29 -11.02 -5.87 13.07
C ALA A 29 -12.38 -5.24 13.38
N ARG A 30 -13.23 -5.13 12.37
CA ARG A 30 -14.60 -4.60 12.53
C ARG A 30 -15.43 -5.49 13.45
N LEU A 31 -15.44 -6.79 13.21
CA LEU A 31 -16.25 -7.74 13.97
C LEU A 31 -15.82 -7.81 15.45
N ARG A 32 -14.52 -7.74 15.72
CA ARG A 32 -13.99 -7.69 17.08
C ARG A 32 -14.48 -6.48 17.86
N ARG A 33 -14.74 -5.38 17.15
CA ARG A 33 -15.24 -4.12 17.72
C ARG A 33 -16.76 -4.04 17.69
N ARG A 34 -17.42 -5.11 17.24
CA ARG A 34 -18.89 -5.20 17.16
C ARG A 34 -19.52 -4.04 16.40
N GLN A 35 -18.87 -3.65 15.31
CA GLN A 35 -19.37 -2.58 14.45
C GLN A 35 -19.98 -3.17 13.18
N THR A 36 -21.02 -2.52 12.68
CA THR A 36 -21.60 -2.87 11.37
C THR A 36 -20.84 -2.15 10.26
N ILE A 37 -20.98 -2.65 9.04
CA ILE A 37 -20.42 -1.97 7.86
C ILE A 37 -20.98 -0.54 7.77
N ALA A 38 -22.28 -0.37 8.01
CA ALA A 38 -22.90 0.95 7.94
C ALA A 38 -22.30 1.93 8.94
N GLU A 39 -22.10 1.49 10.19
CA GLU A 39 -21.47 2.31 11.22
C GLU A 39 -20.08 2.76 10.84
N VAL A 40 -19.27 1.83 10.35
CA VAL A 40 -17.89 2.13 9.95
C VAL A 40 -17.87 3.06 8.74
N ALA A 41 -18.71 2.80 7.73
CA ALA A 41 -18.81 3.65 6.55
C ALA A 41 -19.13 5.09 6.92
N GLU A 42 -20.10 5.29 7.82
CA GLU A 42 -20.44 6.62 8.30
C GLU A 42 -19.26 7.29 9.02
N LYS A 43 -18.59 6.56 9.88
CA LYS A 43 -17.44 7.08 10.65
C LYS A 43 -16.31 7.56 9.77
N ILE A 44 -15.99 6.82 8.72
CA ILE A 44 -14.89 7.19 7.83
C ILE A 44 -15.33 8.09 6.66
N GLY A 45 -16.63 8.35 6.53
CA GLY A 45 -17.13 9.26 5.52
C GLY A 45 -17.23 8.68 4.12
N THR A 46 -17.62 7.40 4.01
CA THR A 46 -17.78 6.74 2.71
C THR A 46 -19.09 5.94 2.66
N GLY A 47 -19.38 5.36 1.50
CA GLY A 47 -20.56 4.50 1.34
C GLY A 47 -20.32 3.09 1.85
N ILE A 48 -21.42 2.40 2.16
CA ILE A 48 -21.41 1.00 2.62
C ILE A 48 -20.71 0.10 1.60
N ARG A 49 -20.94 0.33 0.32
CA ARG A 49 -20.35 -0.48 -0.76
C ARG A 49 -18.84 -0.41 -0.76
N ALA A 50 -18.26 0.76 -0.51
CA ALA A 50 -16.82 0.93 -0.47
C ALA A 50 -16.19 0.09 0.65
N VAL A 51 -16.81 0.08 1.83
CA VAL A 51 -16.34 -0.75 2.95
C VAL A 51 -16.47 -2.23 2.63
N ARG A 52 -17.59 -2.63 2.05
CA ARG A 52 -17.80 -4.03 1.64
C ARG A 52 -16.77 -4.48 0.62
N ASP A 53 -16.49 -3.65 -0.38
CA ASP A 53 -15.50 -3.95 -1.41
C ASP A 53 -14.10 -4.08 -0.81
N ALA A 54 -13.74 -3.22 0.13
CA ALA A 54 -12.46 -3.30 0.84
C ALA A 54 -12.34 -4.61 1.64
N GLU A 55 -13.39 -5.02 2.34
CA GLU A 55 -13.40 -6.26 3.10
C GLU A 55 -13.31 -7.50 2.20
N ASN A 56 -13.77 -7.37 0.96
CA ASN A 56 -13.62 -8.42 -0.04
C ASN A 56 -12.27 -8.37 -0.77
N GLY A 57 -11.44 -7.39 -0.46
CA GLY A 57 -10.13 -7.24 -1.09
C GLY A 57 -10.21 -6.86 -2.55
N LYS A 58 -11.23 -6.12 -2.94
CA LYS A 58 -11.46 -5.77 -4.34
C LYS A 58 -10.36 -4.84 -4.85
N ALA A 59 -9.72 -5.23 -5.94
CA ALA A 59 -8.58 -4.49 -6.50
C ALA A 59 -8.92 -3.07 -6.94
N SER A 60 -10.16 -2.83 -7.33
CA SER A 60 -10.61 -1.50 -7.77
C SER A 60 -10.99 -0.57 -6.61
N THR A 61 -10.96 -1.05 -5.37
CA THR A 61 -11.22 -0.19 -4.20
C THR A 61 -10.07 0.79 -4.04
N GLY A 62 -10.40 2.07 -3.88
CA GLY A 62 -9.39 3.11 -3.71
C GLY A 62 -8.58 2.91 -2.43
N ILE A 63 -7.29 3.22 -2.51
CA ILE A 63 -6.39 3.08 -1.36
C ILE A 63 -6.82 3.96 -0.18
N ALA A 64 -7.50 5.07 -0.44
CA ALA A 64 -8.00 5.94 0.63
C ALA A 64 -9.01 5.22 1.52
N VAL A 65 -9.83 4.31 0.95
CA VAL A 65 -10.77 3.52 1.74
C VAL A 65 -10.02 2.57 2.66
N TYR A 66 -9.03 1.84 2.13
CA TYR A 66 -8.21 0.93 2.94
C TYR A 66 -7.49 1.67 4.07
N THR A 67 -6.86 2.80 3.76
CA THR A 67 -6.12 3.57 4.76
C THR A 67 -7.05 4.19 5.81
N ALA A 68 -8.23 4.66 5.41
CA ALA A 68 -9.22 5.19 6.34
C ALA A 68 -9.73 4.11 7.31
N LEU A 69 -9.93 2.88 6.81
CA LEU A 69 -10.31 1.75 7.65
C LEU A 69 -9.21 1.42 8.66
N LEU A 70 -7.96 1.34 8.20
CA LEU A 70 -6.82 1.10 9.08
C LEU A 70 -6.71 2.19 10.15
N TRP A 71 -6.89 3.44 9.76
CA TRP A 71 -6.89 4.57 10.68
C TRP A 71 -8.02 4.45 11.71
N HIS A 72 -9.21 4.10 11.26
CA HIS A 72 -10.37 3.92 12.12
C HIS A 72 -10.14 2.87 13.20
N TYR A 73 -9.44 1.77 12.86
CA TYR A 73 -9.14 0.68 13.79
C TYR A 73 -7.81 0.86 14.53
N ASP A 74 -7.14 2.00 14.35
CA ASP A 74 -5.82 2.27 14.95
C ASP A 74 -4.76 1.24 14.52
N LEU A 75 -4.80 0.86 13.25
CA LEU A 75 -3.89 -0.11 12.64
C LEU A 75 -3.08 0.51 11.48
N LEU A 76 -3.03 1.84 11.41
CA LEU A 76 -2.41 2.53 10.28
C LEU A 76 -0.89 2.52 10.31
N GLN A 77 -0.29 2.48 11.49
CA GLN A 77 1.16 2.65 11.63
C GLN A 77 2.00 1.68 10.79
N PRO A 78 1.71 0.36 10.77
CA PRO A 78 2.46 -0.54 9.88
C PRO A 78 2.34 -0.17 8.41
N PHE A 79 1.19 0.38 8.01
CA PHE A 79 0.99 0.84 6.63
C PHE A 79 1.91 2.01 6.28
N GLU A 80 2.16 2.91 7.22
CA GLU A 80 3.07 4.04 7.02
C GLU A 80 4.50 3.58 6.78
N ASP A 81 4.85 2.37 7.23
CA ASP A 81 6.16 1.79 7.06
C ASP A 81 6.33 1.03 5.74
N LEU A 82 5.28 0.89 4.96
CA LEU A 82 5.34 0.21 3.66
C LEU A 82 6.26 0.97 2.71
N ALA A 83 7.07 0.23 1.97
CA ALA A 83 8.04 0.78 1.02
C ALA A 83 9.05 1.74 1.66
N ASN A 84 9.28 1.58 2.96
CA ASN A 84 10.24 2.40 3.69
C ASN A 84 11.64 2.26 3.05
N PRO A 85 12.25 3.37 2.58
CA PRO A 85 13.55 3.31 1.92
C PRO A 85 14.65 2.67 2.75
N LEU A 86 14.59 2.80 4.08
CA LEU A 86 15.60 2.20 4.97
C LEU A 86 15.50 0.68 5.04
N LYS A 87 14.35 0.11 4.67
CA LYS A 87 14.12 -1.34 4.67
C LYS A 87 14.19 -1.94 3.26
N ASP A 88 14.38 -1.10 2.25
CA ASP A 88 14.54 -1.51 0.86
C ASP A 88 16.01 -1.81 0.57
N GLN A 89 16.44 -3.02 0.89
CA GLN A 89 17.84 -3.40 0.75
C GLN A 89 18.32 -3.34 -0.69
N GLU A 90 17.50 -3.77 -1.64
CA GLU A 90 17.85 -3.69 -3.06
C GLU A 90 18.02 -2.26 -3.51
N GLY A 91 17.06 -1.39 -3.15
CA GLY A 91 17.12 0.04 -3.47
C GLY A 91 18.34 0.71 -2.86
N LEU A 92 18.67 0.39 -1.61
CA LEU A 92 19.88 0.90 -0.95
C LEU A 92 21.15 0.47 -1.69
N ALA A 93 21.22 -0.80 -2.11
CA ALA A 93 22.36 -1.31 -2.85
C ALA A 93 22.48 -0.64 -4.23
N LEU A 94 21.37 -0.45 -4.93
CA LEU A 94 21.35 0.22 -6.23
C LEU A 94 21.78 1.68 -6.11
N ALA A 95 21.30 2.38 -5.09
CA ALA A 95 21.67 3.77 -4.85
C ALA A 95 23.17 3.89 -4.52
N ALA A 96 23.69 3.00 -3.69
CA ALA A 96 25.12 2.98 -3.35
C ALA A 96 25.99 2.71 -4.59
N ALA A 97 25.58 1.76 -5.43
CA ALA A 97 26.30 1.47 -6.67
C ALA A 97 26.33 2.68 -7.60
N LYS A 98 25.23 3.40 -7.72
CA LYS A 98 25.12 4.61 -8.55
C LYS A 98 26.01 5.73 -8.00
N GLU A 99 26.01 5.92 -6.69
CA GLU A 99 26.86 6.91 -6.04
C GLU A 99 28.33 6.59 -6.21
N ASN A 100 28.73 5.32 -6.11
CA ASN A 100 30.09 4.89 -6.31
C ASN A 100 30.57 5.18 -7.74
N VAL A 101 29.71 4.98 -8.73
CA VAL A 101 30.03 5.33 -10.13
C VAL A 101 30.22 6.83 -10.26
N ARG A 102 29.37 7.63 -9.67
CA ARG A 102 29.50 9.10 -9.68
C ARG A 102 30.78 9.56 -8.97
N ALA A 103 31.07 8.97 -7.82
CA ALA A 103 32.26 9.30 -7.06
C ALA A 103 33.54 9.00 -7.84
N ARG A 104 33.58 7.87 -8.58
CA ARG A 104 34.74 7.55 -9.45
C ARG A 104 34.93 8.58 -10.54
N LYS A 105 33.86 9.03 -11.20
CA LYS A 105 33.92 10.05 -12.24
C LYS A 105 34.35 11.40 -11.68
N SER A 106 33.76 11.80 -10.55
CA SER A 106 34.12 13.04 -9.88
C SER A 106 35.51 12.97 -9.27
N GLY A 107 35.87 11.81 -8.71
CA GLY A 107 37.16 11.60 -8.11
C GLY A 107 38.34 11.72 -9.11
N GLY A 108 38.09 11.33 -10.36
CA GLY A 108 39.09 11.52 -11.41
C GLY A 108 39.32 12.99 -11.76
N LEU A 109 38.27 13.84 -11.56
CA LEU A 109 38.39 15.27 -11.73
C LEU A 109 38.88 15.97 -10.47
N ASP A 110 38.39 15.51 -9.32
CA ASP A 110 38.71 16.11 -8.02
C ASP A 110 40.12 15.83 -7.56
N ASN A 111 40.70 14.75 -8.01
CA ASN A 111 42.09 14.41 -7.69
C ASN A 111 43.11 15.41 -8.27
N ASP A 112 42.66 16.26 -9.14
CA ASP A 112 43.47 17.33 -9.70
C ASP A 112 43.54 18.57 -8.81
N PHE A 113 42.81 18.57 -7.72
CA PHE A 113 42.84 19.65 -6.77
C PHE A 113 43.94 19.49 -5.71
#